data_b3660ec0a560caa02e02ae1df94faf19
#
_entry.id   b3660ec0a560caa02e02ae1df94faf19
#
_cell.length_a   1.000
_cell.length_b   1.000
_cell.length_c   1.000
_cell.angle_alpha   90.00
_cell.angle_beta   90.00
_cell.angle_gamma   90.00
#
_symmetry.space_group_name_H-M   'P 1'
#
loop_
_entity.id
_entity.type
_entity.pdbx_description
1 polymer ?
#
loop_
_entity_poly.entity_id
_entity_poly.type
_entity_poly.pdbx_seq_one_letter_code
_entity_poly.pdbx_strand_id
1 'polypeptide(L)'
;DYYVEMTSFCNNMTCKKLNETLSDKECGTVGSPKFMNNKDFNIGGLVVGHREGRSKKGNDYGIITVADYSGQYEIFLMGNDLLNYGKYMREGLFIMVRGTIIDKKSMWSKFPVQHKAGEVLELGVKVSKIMLMNEVCEKMAETLTVKINLSTGIATKNVSVDADDIDEDSEKAINEVLDAFNKTMTSDVAAQMTALLKKKHLTESGEVDRDLSRGNMNLVFKFRVEGRWITVRSRKYRVSMSKQLEDFLREEKSRGVLDFSLN
;
A
#
# COMPACT_ATOMS: atom_id res chain seq x y z
N ASP A 1 3.64 11.55 -8.73
CA ASP A 1 3.09 10.34 -9.40
C ASP A 1 3.58 9.03 -8.78
N TYR A 2 4.85 8.93 -8.45
CA TYR A 2 5.50 7.75 -7.91
C TYR A 2 4.86 7.16 -6.65
N TYR A 3 4.72 7.96 -5.60
CA TYR A 3 4.15 7.47 -4.34
C TYR A 3 2.67 7.14 -4.46
N VAL A 4 1.94 7.79 -5.35
CA VAL A 4 0.53 7.50 -5.62
C VAL A 4 0.38 6.09 -6.20
N GLU A 5 1.22 5.72 -7.16
CA GLU A 5 1.18 4.40 -7.78
C GLU A 5 1.58 3.31 -6.78
N MET A 6 2.67 3.53 -6.04
CA MET A 6 3.19 2.56 -5.07
C MET A 6 2.31 2.37 -3.85
N THR A 7 1.46 3.33 -3.52
CA THR A 7 0.58 3.28 -2.34
C THR A 7 -0.90 3.14 -2.68
N SER A 8 -1.23 3.04 -3.97
CA SER A 8 -2.62 2.87 -4.43
C SER A 8 -3.33 1.66 -3.80
N PHE A 9 -2.57 0.62 -3.43
CA PHE A 9 -3.12 -0.57 -2.78
C PHE A 9 -3.54 -0.33 -1.33
N CYS A 10 -2.99 0.67 -0.64
CA CYS A 10 -3.26 0.93 0.77
C CYS A 10 -4.02 2.23 1.03
N ASN A 11 -4.00 3.20 0.10
CA ASN A 11 -4.76 4.43 0.22
C ASN A 11 -6.22 4.18 -0.17
N ASN A 12 -7.14 4.47 0.74
CA ASN A 12 -8.58 4.33 0.50
C ASN A 12 -9.32 5.67 0.45
N MET A 13 -8.61 6.78 0.74
CA MET A 13 -9.19 8.11 0.81
C MET A 13 -8.16 9.16 0.36
N THR A 14 -8.65 10.30 -0.16
CA THR A 14 -7.83 11.47 -0.45
C THR A 14 -8.05 12.55 0.60
N CYS A 15 -7.13 13.53 0.71
CA CYS A 15 -7.26 14.64 1.64
C CYS A 15 -8.57 15.42 1.45
N LYS A 16 -8.95 15.68 0.19
CA LYS A 16 -10.23 16.33 -0.14
C LYS A 16 -11.43 15.51 0.32
N LYS A 17 -11.45 14.22 -0.02
CA LYS A 17 -12.55 13.31 0.36
C LYS A 17 -12.68 13.18 1.87
N LEU A 18 -11.56 13.16 2.61
CA LEU A 18 -11.58 13.13 4.07
C LEU A 18 -12.23 14.41 4.63
N ASN A 19 -11.84 15.59 4.14
CA ASN A 19 -12.46 16.86 4.54
C ASN A 19 -13.97 16.89 4.25
N GLU A 20 -14.36 16.47 3.06
CA GLU A 20 -15.77 16.39 2.65
C GLU A 20 -16.54 15.44 3.58
N THR A 21 -15.99 14.26 3.86
CA THR A 21 -16.60 13.27 4.75
C THR A 21 -16.80 13.80 6.17
N LEU A 22 -15.81 14.51 6.71
CA LEU A 22 -15.90 15.07 8.06
C LEU A 22 -16.88 16.25 8.15
N SER A 23 -17.14 16.94 7.05
CA SER A 23 -18.03 18.10 6.95
C SER A 23 -19.46 17.71 6.57
N ASP A 24 -19.65 16.53 5.96
CA ASP A 24 -20.97 16.07 5.50
C ASP A 24 -21.80 15.54 6.68
N LYS A 25 -22.95 16.17 6.91
CA LYS A 25 -23.90 15.77 7.96
C LYS A 25 -24.43 14.35 7.76
N GLU A 26 -24.60 13.89 6.51
CA GLU A 26 -25.07 12.53 6.24
C GLU A 26 -24.06 11.49 6.69
N CYS A 27 -22.75 11.79 6.54
CA CYS A 27 -21.67 10.93 7.03
C CYS A 27 -21.62 10.83 8.55
N GLY A 28 -22.12 11.85 9.26
CA GLY A 28 -22.24 11.87 10.71
C GLY A 28 -23.58 11.36 11.25
N THR A 29 -24.60 11.17 10.40
CA THR A 29 -25.95 10.79 10.85
C THR A 29 -26.04 9.29 11.13
N VAL A 30 -26.36 8.92 12.37
CA VAL A 30 -26.50 7.52 12.80
C VAL A 30 -27.65 6.86 12.06
N GLY A 31 -27.36 5.76 11.35
CA GLY A 31 -28.31 5.03 10.52
C GLY A 31 -28.39 5.50 9.06
N SER A 32 -27.64 6.55 8.68
CA SER A 32 -27.48 6.92 7.27
C SER A 32 -26.71 5.86 6.48
N PRO A 33 -27.03 5.61 5.19
CA PRO A 33 -26.25 4.76 4.31
C PRO A 33 -24.78 5.23 4.12
N LYS A 34 -24.53 6.54 4.33
CA LYS A 34 -23.20 7.16 4.25
C LYS A 34 -22.46 7.25 5.58
N PHE A 35 -23.01 6.63 6.63
CA PHE A 35 -22.44 6.74 7.98
C PHE A 35 -20.99 6.28 8.07
N MET A 36 -20.10 7.15 8.56
CA MET A 36 -18.65 6.95 8.53
C MET A 36 -18.00 6.81 9.92
N ASN A 37 -18.75 6.91 11.02
CA ASN A 37 -18.19 6.71 12.35
C ASN A 37 -17.62 5.28 12.51
N ASN A 38 -16.45 5.15 13.12
CA ASN A 38 -15.66 3.91 13.26
C ASN A 38 -15.20 3.28 11.93
N LYS A 39 -15.09 4.08 10.86
CA LYS A 39 -14.48 3.63 9.60
C LYS A 39 -13.01 4.02 9.54
N ASP A 40 -12.18 3.07 9.12
CA ASP A 40 -10.77 3.30 8.91
C ASP A 40 -10.52 4.11 7.63
N PHE A 41 -9.53 4.97 7.70
CA PHE A 41 -9.01 5.72 6.56
C PHE A 41 -7.50 5.59 6.46
N ASN A 42 -7.01 5.66 5.24
CA ASN A 42 -5.60 5.76 4.92
C ASN A 42 -5.43 6.86 3.88
N ILE A 43 -4.62 7.86 4.19
CA ILE A 43 -4.23 8.92 3.27
C ILE A 43 -2.71 8.96 3.16
N GLY A 44 -2.20 9.24 1.97
CA GLY A 44 -0.77 9.44 1.72
C GLY A 44 -0.54 10.81 1.09
N GLY A 45 0.51 11.51 1.51
CA GLY A 45 0.83 12.82 0.96
C GLY A 45 2.14 13.40 1.46
N LEU A 46 2.41 14.59 0.96
CA LEU A 46 3.57 15.40 1.32
C LEU A 46 3.25 16.24 2.56
N VAL A 47 4.15 16.30 3.52
CA VAL A 47 4.09 17.28 4.60
C VAL A 47 4.47 18.63 4.05
N VAL A 48 3.50 19.54 3.98
CA VAL A 48 3.67 20.90 3.44
C VAL A 48 3.74 21.98 4.51
N GLY A 49 3.48 21.62 5.76
CA GLY A 49 3.60 22.50 6.90
C GLY A 49 3.42 21.77 8.21
N HIS A 50 3.93 22.38 9.27
CA HIS A 50 3.68 21.93 10.63
C HIS A 50 3.67 23.10 11.58
N ARG A 51 3.01 22.93 12.70
CA ARG A 51 3.03 23.91 13.80
C ARG A 51 2.92 23.22 15.15
N GLU A 52 3.57 23.77 16.14
CA GLU A 52 3.51 23.34 17.52
C GLU A 52 2.87 24.43 18.37
N GLY A 53 2.25 24.03 19.46
CA GLY A 53 1.62 24.96 20.38
C GLY A 53 1.33 24.35 21.73
N ARG A 54 0.86 25.18 22.62
CA ARG A 54 0.39 24.76 23.94
C ARG A 54 -1.07 25.12 24.13
N SER A 55 -1.87 24.14 24.54
CA SER A 55 -3.29 24.33 24.80
C SER A 55 -3.52 25.19 26.05
N LYS A 56 -4.72 25.75 26.21
CA LYS A 56 -5.12 26.52 27.42
C LYS A 56 -4.98 25.70 28.72
N LYS A 57 -4.96 24.37 28.63
CA LYS A 57 -4.75 23.45 29.78
C LYS A 57 -3.28 23.11 30.01
N GLY A 58 -2.34 23.75 29.28
CA GLY A 58 -0.89 23.53 29.41
C GLY A 58 -0.35 22.30 28.68
N ASN A 59 -1.18 21.58 27.91
CA ASN A 59 -0.72 20.41 27.15
C ASN A 59 -0.14 20.86 25.80
N ASP A 60 1.01 20.29 25.45
CA ASP A 60 1.63 20.52 24.14
C ASP A 60 0.87 19.75 23.06
N TYR A 61 0.78 20.35 21.86
CA TYR A 61 0.19 19.74 20.68
C TYR A 61 0.99 20.08 19.44
N GLY A 62 0.86 19.24 18.43
CA GLY A 62 1.41 19.47 17.10
C GLY A 62 0.33 19.31 16.04
N ILE A 63 0.51 20.01 14.92
CA ILE A 63 -0.34 19.90 13.73
C ILE A 63 0.57 19.64 12.54
N ILE A 64 0.25 18.62 11.78
CA ILE A 64 0.91 18.31 10.50
C ILE A 64 -0.08 18.62 9.38
N THR A 65 0.31 19.43 8.43
CA THR A 65 -0.46 19.65 7.20
C THR A 65 0.06 18.71 6.12
N VAL A 66 -0.78 17.76 5.72
CA VAL A 66 -0.50 16.79 4.65
C VAL A 66 -1.25 17.21 3.40
N ALA A 67 -0.56 17.24 2.26
CA ALA A 67 -1.12 17.55 0.95
C ALA A 67 -1.00 16.37 0.00
N ASP A 68 -2.07 16.09 -0.74
CA ASP A 68 -2.08 15.24 -1.93
C ASP A 68 -2.56 16.04 -3.16
N TYR A 69 -2.73 15.40 -4.31
CA TYR A 69 -3.22 16.07 -5.53
C TYR A 69 -4.64 16.61 -5.44
N SER A 70 -5.41 16.17 -4.43
CA SER A 70 -6.81 16.58 -4.24
C SER A 70 -6.97 17.78 -3.33
N GLY A 71 -6.02 17.99 -2.41
CA GLY A 71 -6.09 19.04 -1.40
C GLY A 71 -5.16 18.83 -0.22
N GLN A 72 -5.49 19.44 0.91
CA GLN A 72 -4.70 19.37 2.15
C GLN A 72 -5.59 18.95 3.31
N TYR A 73 -4.99 18.30 4.29
CA TYR A 73 -5.64 17.93 5.55
C TYR A 73 -4.70 18.20 6.74
N GLU A 74 -5.25 18.79 7.82
CA GLU A 74 -4.51 19.04 9.05
C GLU A 74 -4.73 17.90 10.05
N ILE A 75 -3.64 17.27 10.47
CA ILE A 75 -3.61 16.19 11.45
C ILE A 75 -3.20 16.76 12.78
N PHE A 76 -4.07 16.63 13.77
CA PHE A 76 -3.83 17.09 15.14
C PHE A 76 -3.23 15.97 15.99
N LEU A 77 -2.08 16.24 16.61
CA LEU A 77 -1.35 15.32 17.48
C LEU A 77 -1.27 15.89 18.89
N MET A 78 -1.62 15.09 19.90
CA MET A 78 -1.51 15.48 21.31
C MET A 78 -1.18 14.28 22.20
N GLY A 79 -0.48 14.53 23.32
CA GLY A 79 -0.12 13.48 24.27
C GLY A 79 0.74 12.39 23.61
N ASN A 80 0.32 11.13 23.71
CA ASN A 80 1.05 9.99 23.15
C ASN A 80 1.22 10.07 21.63
N ASP A 81 0.24 10.63 20.91
CA ASP A 81 0.34 10.77 19.46
C ASP A 81 1.45 11.77 19.08
N LEU A 82 1.58 12.87 19.84
CA LEU A 82 2.68 13.83 19.63
C LEU A 82 4.05 13.18 19.95
N LEU A 83 4.16 12.40 21.02
CA LEU A 83 5.38 11.69 21.37
C LEU A 83 5.80 10.67 20.30
N ASN A 84 4.85 9.92 19.78
CA ASN A 84 5.10 8.86 18.80
C ASN A 84 5.36 9.39 17.39
N TYR A 85 4.65 10.46 17.00
CA TYR A 85 4.59 10.93 15.61
C TYR A 85 5.17 12.33 15.41
N GLY A 86 5.58 13.05 16.46
CA GLY A 86 6.19 14.37 16.34
C GLY A 86 7.43 14.41 15.44
N LYS A 87 8.18 13.30 15.35
CA LYS A 87 9.31 13.15 14.43
C LYS A 87 8.96 13.35 12.94
N TYR A 88 7.69 13.20 12.57
CA TYR A 88 7.19 13.41 11.21
C TYR A 88 6.74 14.86 10.94
N MET A 89 6.82 15.75 11.94
CA MET A 89 6.53 17.18 11.82
C MET A 89 7.68 17.92 11.14
N ARG A 90 7.94 17.54 9.89
CA ARG A 90 8.99 18.15 9.06
C ARG A 90 8.48 18.24 7.63
N GLU A 91 8.58 19.46 7.05
CA GLU A 91 8.22 19.70 5.65
C GLU A 91 9.08 18.87 4.69
N GLY A 92 8.50 18.48 3.57
CA GLY A 92 9.16 17.69 2.54
C GLY A 92 9.13 16.17 2.78
N LEU A 93 8.63 15.69 3.92
CA LEU A 93 8.46 14.25 4.14
C LEU A 93 7.21 13.74 3.42
N PHE A 94 7.35 12.63 2.70
CA PHE A 94 6.21 11.86 2.21
C PHE A 94 5.80 10.85 3.27
N ILE A 95 4.57 11.00 3.77
CA ILE A 95 4.02 10.15 4.83
C ILE A 95 2.70 9.52 4.43
N MET A 96 2.44 8.37 5.02
CA MET A 96 1.13 7.75 5.07
C MET A 96 0.58 7.86 6.47
N VAL A 97 -0.68 8.26 6.57
CA VAL A 97 -1.43 8.38 7.82
C VAL A 97 -2.58 7.41 7.79
N ARG A 98 -2.61 6.54 8.78
CA ARG A 98 -3.71 5.63 9.05
C ARG A 98 -4.45 6.07 10.29
N GLY A 99 -5.76 6.01 10.25
CA GLY A 99 -6.59 6.34 11.39
C GLY A 99 -8.02 5.87 11.24
N THR A 100 -8.84 6.25 12.20
CA THR A 100 -10.26 5.94 12.22
C THR A 100 -11.05 7.24 12.31
N ILE A 101 -12.09 7.36 11.50
CA ILE A 101 -13.08 8.44 11.61
C ILE A 101 -13.94 8.14 12.81
N ILE A 102 -14.01 9.07 13.77
CA ILE A 102 -14.69 8.85 15.04
C ILE A 102 -15.45 10.10 15.47
N ASP A 103 -16.56 9.91 16.20
CA ASP A 103 -17.23 11.04 16.86
C ASP A 103 -16.28 11.74 17.83
N LYS A 104 -16.18 13.06 17.74
CA LYS A 104 -15.30 13.89 18.58
C LYS A 104 -15.60 13.74 20.08
N LYS A 105 -16.86 13.51 20.47
CA LYS A 105 -17.22 13.25 21.87
C LYS A 105 -16.62 11.92 22.35
N SER A 106 -16.61 10.91 21.49
CA SER A 106 -16.03 9.59 21.77
C SER A 106 -14.51 9.63 21.89
N MET A 107 -13.82 10.53 21.15
CA MET A 107 -12.34 10.66 21.22
C MET A 107 -11.82 10.97 22.62
N TRP A 108 -12.58 11.72 23.38
CA TRP A 108 -12.16 12.23 24.71
C TRP A 108 -12.87 11.52 25.88
N SER A 109 -13.79 10.61 25.56
CA SER A 109 -14.54 9.86 26.57
C SER A 109 -13.76 8.64 27.06
N LYS A 110 -13.73 8.43 28.38
CA LYS A 110 -13.21 7.21 28.99
C LYS A 110 -14.17 6.03 28.89
N PHE A 111 -15.44 6.30 28.57
CA PHE A 111 -16.51 5.31 28.48
C PHE A 111 -17.09 5.30 27.08
N PRO A 112 -17.62 4.15 26.63
CA PRO A 112 -18.34 4.07 25.37
C PRO A 112 -19.49 5.07 25.32
N VAL A 113 -19.55 5.89 24.27
CA VAL A 113 -20.65 6.82 24.03
C VAL A 113 -21.72 6.10 23.23
N GLN A 114 -22.94 6.05 23.75
CA GLN A 114 -24.08 5.50 23.03
C GLN A 114 -24.73 6.60 22.18
N HIS A 115 -25.02 6.28 20.93
CA HIS A 115 -25.65 7.19 19.97
C HIS A 115 -27.07 6.71 19.64
N LYS A 116 -27.98 7.65 19.47
CA LYS A 116 -29.38 7.37 19.09
C LYS A 116 -29.51 7.37 17.57
N ALA A 117 -30.46 6.58 17.05
CA ALA A 117 -30.76 6.60 15.62
C ALA A 117 -31.20 8.02 15.20
N GLY A 118 -30.68 8.51 14.07
CA GLY A 118 -30.93 9.87 13.57
C GLY A 118 -30.10 10.98 14.25
N GLU A 119 -29.29 10.67 15.26
CA GLU A 119 -28.35 11.65 15.86
C GLU A 119 -27.27 12.02 14.84
N VAL A 120 -26.96 13.32 14.75
CA VAL A 120 -25.88 13.84 13.91
C VAL A 120 -24.62 13.99 14.76
N LEU A 121 -23.61 13.17 14.48
CA LEU A 121 -22.32 13.17 15.17
C LEU A 121 -21.38 14.22 14.54
N GLU A 122 -20.57 14.85 15.36
CA GLU A 122 -19.45 15.66 14.91
C GLU A 122 -18.23 14.76 14.70
N LEU A 123 -17.95 14.42 13.44
CA LEU A 123 -16.87 13.53 13.09
C LEU A 123 -15.50 14.21 13.22
N GLY A 124 -14.53 13.46 13.65
CA GLY A 124 -13.11 13.80 13.71
C GLY A 124 -12.25 12.62 13.33
N VAL A 125 -10.94 12.78 13.45
CA VAL A 125 -9.95 11.77 13.09
C VAL A 125 -9.13 11.37 14.31
N LYS A 126 -9.05 10.08 14.57
CA LYS A 126 -8.12 9.49 15.53
C LYS A 126 -7.01 8.78 14.75
N VAL A 127 -5.79 9.30 14.87
CA VAL A 127 -4.61 8.70 14.22
C VAL A 127 -4.24 7.40 14.93
N SER A 128 -4.02 6.35 14.16
CA SER A 128 -3.53 5.06 14.67
C SER A 128 -2.07 4.81 14.31
N LYS A 129 -1.62 5.31 13.14
CA LYS A 129 -0.25 5.14 12.68
C LYS A 129 0.15 6.22 11.68
N ILE A 130 1.39 6.71 11.80
CA ILE A 130 2.06 7.51 10.76
C ILE A 130 3.36 6.80 10.42
N MET A 131 3.67 6.69 9.14
CA MET A 131 4.92 6.11 8.65
C MET A 131 5.41 6.85 7.41
N LEU A 132 6.70 6.72 7.13
CA LEU A 132 7.26 7.23 5.88
C LEU A 132 6.75 6.42 4.69
N MET A 133 6.52 7.08 3.57
CA MET A 133 5.96 6.46 2.39
C MET A 133 6.86 5.35 1.81
N ASN A 134 8.19 5.51 1.91
CA ASN A 134 9.15 4.48 1.51
C ASN A 134 9.07 3.19 2.36
N GLU A 135 8.59 3.29 3.60
CA GLU A 135 8.40 2.12 4.47
C GLU A 135 7.06 1.40 4.24
N VAL A 136 6.12 2.08 3.55
CA VAL A 136 4.76 1.54 3.33
C VAL A 136 4.80 0.25 2.50
N CYS A 137 5.54 0.26 1.39
CA CYS A 137 5.66 -0.89 0.52
C CYS A 137 6.28 -2.08 1.25
N GLU A 138 7.30 -1.84 2.08
CA GLU A 138 7.98 -2.88 2.84
C GLU A 138 7.10 -3.45 3.98
N LYS A 139 6.34 -2.59 4.66
CA LYS A 139 5.60 -2.97 5.88
C LYS A 139 4.14 -3.37 5.65
N MET A 140 3.54 -2.98 4.52
CA MET A 140 2.11 -3.15 4.25
C MET A 140 1.80 -3.97 3.01
N ALA A 141 2.71 -4.05 2.03
CA ALA A 141 2.45 -4.85 0.84
C ALA A 141 2.57 -6.34 1.16
N GLU A 142 1.53 -7.10 0.81
CA GLU A 142 1.48 -8.55 1.00
C GLU A 142 1.83 -9.31 -0.28
N THR A 143 1.59 -8.71 -1.44
CA THR A 143 1.77 -9.36 -2.74
C THR A 143 2.33 -8.39 -3.78
N LEU A 144 3.42 -8.77 -4.42
CA LEU A 144 3.91 -8.16 -5.65
C LEU A 144 3.35 -8.94 -6.84
N THR A 145 2.54 -8.30 -7.67
CA THR A 145 2.06 -8.87 -8.94
C THR A 145 2.81 -8.24 -10.09
N VAL A 146 3.51 -9.06 -10.87
CA VAL A 146 4.20 -8.65 -12.10
C VAL A 146 3.39 -9.13 -13.30
N LYS A 147 3.00 -8.20 -14.19
CA LYS A 147 2.18 -8.46 -15.37
C LYS A 147 3.06 -8.35 -16.61
N ILE A 148 3.05 -9.36 -17.46
CA ILE A 148 3.86 -9.44 -18.66
C ILE A 148 2.94 -9.74 -19.85
N ASN A 149 3.07 -8.94 -20.91
CA ASN A 149 2.31 -9.15 -22.16
C ASN A 149 3.17 -9.96 -23.13
N LEU A 150 2.82 -11.22 -23.34
CA LEU A 150 3.51 -12.10 -24.27
C LEU A 150 2.78 -12.04 -25.62
N SER A 151 3.39 -11.42 -26.62
CA SER A 151 2.92 -11.41 -28.00
C SER A 151 3.32 -12.72 -28.69
N THR A 152 2.61 -13.80 -28.41
CA THR A 152 2.88 -15.10 -29.05
C THR A 152 1.63 -15.64 -29.70
N GLY A 153 1.79 -16.27 -30.89
CA GLY A 153 0.71 -16.95 -31.59
C GLY A 153 0.38 -18.34 -31.00
N ILE A 154 0.36 -18.47 -29.67
CA ILE A 154 0.06 -19.70 -28.97
C ILE A 154 -1.37 -19.64 -28.46
N ALA A 155 -2.23 -20.52 -28.96
CA ALA A 155 -3.61 -20.67 -28.48
C ALA A 155 -3.62 -21.36 -27.11
N THR A 156 -3.87 -20.61 -26.04
CA THR A 156 -3.97 -21.17 -24.70
C THR A 156 -5.43 -21.18 -24.20
N LYS A 157 -5.85 -22.30 -23.66
CA LYS A 157 -7.09 -22.42 -22.86
C LYS A 157 -6.94 -21.63 -21.56
N ASN A 158 -8.04 -21.13 -21.00
CA ASN A 158 -8.04 -20.47 -19.69
C ASN A 158 -7.61 -21.47 -18.61
N VAL A 159 -6.40 -21.33 -18.13
CA VAL A 159 -5.90 -22.13 -17.01
C VAL A 159 -5.66 -21.20 -15.84
N SER A 160 -6.53 -21.27 -14.83
CA SER A 160 -6.20 -20.79 -13.48
C SER A 160 -5.55 -21.97 -12.77
N VAL A 161 -4.24 -21.94 -12.61
CA VAL A 161 -3.52 -22.99 -11.88
C VAL A 161 -3.53 -22.63 -10.41
N ASP A 162 -4.49 -23.16 -9.66
CA ASP A 162 -4.37 -23.26 -8.22
C ASP A 162 -3.40 -24.42 -7.91
N ALA A 163 -2.46 -24.15 -7.08
CA ALA A 163 -1.21 -24.89 -6.94
C ALA A 163 -1.35 -26.30 -6.33
N ASP A 164 -2.55 -26.77 -6.03
CA ASP A 164 -2.76 -28.06 -5.36
C ASP A 164 -3.20 -29.18 -6.32
N ASP A 165 -3.65 -28.86 -7.55
CA ASP A 165 -4.03 -29.83 -8.58
C ASP A 165 -3.39 -29.46 -9.92
N ILE A 166 -2.10 -29.76 -10.11
CA ILE A 166 -1.45 -29.63 -11.41
C ILE A 166 -1.63 -30.96 -12.16
N ASP A 167 -2.57 -30.97 -13.11
CA ASP A 167 -2.67 -32.01 -14.10
C ASP A 167 -1.65 -31.84 -15.25
N GLU A 168 -1.47 -32.86 -16.11
CA GLU A 168 -0.51 -32.81 -17.22
C GLU A 168 -0.80 -31.67 -18.22
N ASP A 169 -2.06 -31.27 -18.40
CA ASP A 169 -2.45 -30.17 -19.29
C ASP A 169 -2.04 -28.80 -18.70
N SER A 170 -2.14 -28.66 -17.38
CA SER A 170 -1.69 -27.47 -16.65
C SER A 170 -0.16 -27.33 -16.66
N GLU A 171 0.57 -28.43 -16.49
CA GLU A 171 2.03 -28.45 -16.56
C GLU A 171 2.54 -28.06 -17.95
N LYS A 172 1.88 -28.57 -19.00
CA LYS A 172 2.19 -28.21 -20.40
C LYS A 172 1.92 -26.73 -20.66
N ALA A 173 0.79 -26.18 -20.20
CA ALA A 173 0.47 -24.77 -20.33
C ALA A 173 1.48 -23.87 -19.59
N ILE A 174 1.95 -24.28 -18.40
CA ILE A 174 3.00 -23.57 -17.65
C ILE A 174 4.31 -23.56 -18.44
N ASN A 175 4.71 -24.70 -19.01
CA ASN A 175 5.93 -24.79 -19.79
C ASN A 175 5.88 -23.95 -21.06
N GLU A 176 4.71 -23.93 -21.77
CA GLU A 176 4.49 -23.06 -22.92
C GLU A 176 4.59 -21.57 -22.57
N VAL A 177 4.07 -21.17 -21.39
CA VAL A 177 4.19 -19.79 -20.88
C VAL A 177 5.63 -19.46 -20.51
N LEU A 178 6.35 -20.38 -19.87
CA LEU A 178 7.76 -20.20 -19.54
C LEU A 178 8.64 -20.09 -20.78
N ASP A 179 8.37 -20.87 -21.80
CA ASP A 179 9.08 -20.80 -23.08
C ASP A 179 8.78 -19.48 -23.82
N ALA A 180 7.54 -19.05 -23.80
CA ALA A 180 7.14 -17.76 -24.37
C ALA A 180 7.76 -16.59 -23.58
N PHE A 181 7.83 -16.69 -22.25
CA PHE A 181 8.50 -15.75 -21.37
C PHE A 181 9.99 -15.64 -21.69
N ASN A 182 10.68 -16.78 -21.79
CA ASN A 182 12.10 -16.85 -22.13
C ASN A 182 12.43 -16.28 -23.52
N LYS A 183 11.46 -16.37 -24.47
CA LYS A 183 11.60 -15.80 -25.82
C LYS A 183 11.32 -14.30 -25.88
N THR A 184 10.44 -13.81 -25.01
CA THR A 184 9.97 -12.40 -25.04
C THR A 184 10.80 -11.50 -24.14
N MET A 185 11.25 -12.00 -22.98
CA MET A 185 12.19 -11.30 -22.11
C MET A 185 13.60 -11.50 -22.64
N THR A 186 14.33 -10.40 -22.82
CA THR A 186 15.77 -10.49 -23.09
C THR A 186 16.44 -11.25 -21.95
N SER A 187 17.44 -12.06 -22.25
CA SER A 187 18.18 -12.84 -21.23
C SER A 187 18.65 -11.98 -20.06
N ASP A 188 18.94 -10.72 -20.33
CA ASP A 188 19.42 -9.75 -19.34
C ASP A 188 18.33 -9.36 -18.31
N VAL A 189 17.08 -9.15 -18.74
CA VAL A 189 15.97 -8.81 -17.83
C VAL A 189 15.66 -9.99 -16.91
N ALA A 190 15.58 -11.21 -17.46
CA ALA A 190 15.34 -12.41 -16.67
C ALA A 190 16.48 -12.68 -15.67
N ALA A 191 17.74 -12.46 -16.09
CA ALA A 191 18.90 -12.60 -15.23
C ALA A 191 18.93 -11.57 -14.11
N GLN A 192 18.66 -10.29 -14.41
CA GLN A 192 18.61 -9.22 -13.42
C GLN A 192 17.47 -9.45 -12.42
N MET A 193 16.27 -9.80 -12.89
CA MET A 193 15.15 -10.11 -12.01
C MET A 193 15.47 -11.29 -11.09
N THR A 194 16.09 -12.36 -11.63
CA THR A 194 16.51 -13.51 -10.84
C THR A 194 17.56 -13.12 -9.80
N ALA A 195 18.52 -12.27 -10.14
CA ALA A 195 19.56 -11.80 -9.24
C ALA A 195 18.96 -10.97 -8.08
N LEU A 196 18.00 -10.06 -8.40
CA LEU A 196 17.31 -9.26 -7.39
C LEU A 196 16.43 -10.11 -6.46
N LEU A 197 15.74 -11.11 -7.00
CA LEU A 197 14.91 -12.03 -6.21
C LEU A 197 15.75 -12.96 -5.31
N LYS A 198 17.00 -13.23 -5.69
CA LYS A 198 17.94 -14.08 -4.92
C LYS A 198 18.83 -13.29 -3.98
N LYS A 199 18.72 -11.96 -3.96
CA LYS A 199 19.56 -11.13 -3.10
C LYS A 199 19.39 -11.54 -1.64
N LYS A 200 20.51 -11.83 -0.98
CA LYS A 200 20.55 -12.15 0.44
C LYS A 200 20.83 -10.87 1.24
N HIS A 201 20.05 -10.64 2.26
CA HIS A 201 20.35 -9.61 3.26
C HIS A 201 21.34 -10.17 4.28
N LEU A 202 22.37 -9.39 4.59
CA LEU A 202 23.34 -9.75 5.61
C LEU A 202 23.06 -8.94 6.88
N THR A 203 23.21 -9.59 8.02
CA THR A 203 23.21 -8.93 9.32
C THR A 203 24.47 -8.08 9.49
N GLU A 204 24.54 -7.25 10.53
CA GLU A 204 25.75 -6.48 10.87
C GLU A 204 26.97 -7.39 11.14
N SER A 205 26.75 -8.64 11.54
CA SER A 205 27.79 -9.67 11.72
C SER A 205 28.24 -10.34 10.44
N GLY A 206 27.64 -10.01 9.27
CA GLY A 206 27.94 -10.62 7.99
C GLY A 206 27.25 -11.97 7.74
N GLU A 207 26.39 -12.42 8.64
CA GLU A 207 25.57 -13.62 8.46
C GLU A 207 24.32 -13.33 7.62
N VAL A 208 23.79 -14.37 6.95
CA VAL A 208 22.55 -14.24 6.16
C VAL A 208 21.36 -14.09 7.11
N ASP A 209 20.73 -12.93 7.10
CA ASP A 209 19.45 -12.73 7.76
C ASP A 209 18.38 -13.54 7.01
N ARG A 210 17.94 -14.64 7.62
CA ARG A 210 16.98 -15.56 7.01
C ARG A 210 15.59 -14.97 6.88
N ASP A 211 15.19 -14.08 7.78
CA ASP A 211 13.85 -13.49 7.79
C ASP A 211 13.74 -12.40 6.73
N LEU A 212 14.71 -11.51 6.63
CA LEU A 212 14.77 -10.50 5.59
C LEU A 212 15.07 -11.08 4.19
N SER A 213 15.88 -12.15 4.13
CA SER A 213 16.23 -12.79 2.84
C SER A 213 15.09 -13.58 2.21
N ARG A 214 14.07 -13.98 2.99
CA ARG A 214 12.88 -14.63 2.45
C ARG A 214 11.86 -13.66 1.89
N GLY A 215 11.98 -12.37 2.24
CA GLY A 215 10.97 -11.36 1.92
C GLY A 215 9.65 -11.57 2.66
N ASN A 216 8.84 -10.52 2.70
CA ASN A 216 7.53 -10.51 3.36
C ASN A 216 6.37 -10.67 2.37
N MET A 217 6.59 -10.35 1.08
CA MET A 217 5.55 -10.37 0.05
C MET A 217 5.54 -11.66 -0.75
N ASN A 218 4.34 -12.11 -1.11
CA ASN A 218 4.13 -13.15 -2.10
C ASN A 218 4.43 -12.60 -3.49
N LEU A 219 5.00 -13.43 -4.37
CA LEU A 219 5.27 -13.07 -5.75
C LEU A 219 4.28 -13.76 -6.67
N VAL A 220 3.56 -12.97 -7.46
CA VAL A 220 2.56 -13.44 -8.42
C VAL A 220 2.94 -12.91 -9.81
N PHE A 221 2.97 -13.78 -10.80
CA PHE A 221 3.11 -13.41 -12.20
C PHE A 221 1.77 -13.51 -12.90
N LYS A 222 1.45 -12.52 -13.73
CA LYS A 222 0.32 -12.56 -14.65
C LYS A 222 0.85 -12.40 -16.06
N PHE A 223 0.63 -13.40 -16.88
CA PHE A 223 1.03 -13.41 -18.29
C PHE A 223 -0.20 -13.19 -19.17
N ARG A 224 -0.10 -12.27 -20.12
CA ARG A 224 -1.12 -12.10 -21.14
C ARG A 224 -0.70 -12.81 -22.41
N VAL A 225 -1.44 -13.86 -22.76
CA VAL A 225 -1.22 -14.67 -23.96
C VAL A 225 -2.50 -14.66 -24.76
N GLU A 226 -2.45 -14.22 -26.03
CA GLU A 226 -3.62 -14.15 -26.94
C GLU A 226 -4.87 -13.48 -26.32
N GLY A 227 -4.66 -12.39 -25.58
CA GLY A 227 -5.75 -11.64 -24.94
C GLY A 227 -6.25 -12.22 -23.60
N ARG A 228 -5.75 -13.37 -23.16
CA ARG A 228 -6.11 -14.02 -21.87
C ARG A 228 -5.02 -13.84 -20.84
N TRP A 229 -5.41 -13.80 -19.55
CA TRP A 229 -4.47 -13.71 -18.45
C TRP A 229 -4.29 -15.07 -17.77
N ILE A 230 -3.04 -15.50 -17.64
CA ILE A 230 -2.62 -16.67 -16.88
C ILE A 230 -1.94 -16.17 -15.62
N THR A 231 -2.38 -16.66 -14.45
CA THR A 231 -1.83 -16.26 -13.15
C THR A 231 -0.99 -17.39 -12.57
N VAL A 232 0.26 -17.12 -12.25
CA VAL A 232 1.20 -18.07 -11.64
C VAL A 232 1.70 -17.51 -10.31
N ARG A 233 1.51 -18.24 -9.23
CA ARG A 233 2.01 -17.87 -7.89
C ARG A 233 3.35 -18.55 -7.63
N SER A 234 4.35 -17.77 -7.21
CA SER A 234 5.62 -18.34 -6.81
C SER A 234 5.49 -19.04 -5.46
N ARG A 235 5.77 -20.34 -5.42
CA ARG A 235 5.85 -21.11 -4.16
C ARG A 235 7.23 -21.00 -3.52
N LYS A 236 8.26 -20.79 -4.32
CA LYS A 236 9.68 -20.83 -3.89
C LYS A 236 10.19 -19.48 -3.43
N TYR A 237 9.73 -18.41 -4.05
CA TYR A 237 10.26 -17.07 -3.83
C TYR A 237 9.21 -16.17 -3.17
N ARG A 238 9.63 -15.54 -2.08
CA ARG A 238 9.00 -14.35 -1.52
C ARG A 238 9.97 -13.19 -1.70
N VAL A 239 9.45 -11.98 -1.81
CA VAL A 239 10.24 -10.80 -2.14
C VAL A 239 10.05 -9.70 -1.08
N SER A 240 11.10 -8.94 -0.86
CA SER A 240 11.03 -7.66 -0.16
C SER A 240 11.19 -6.54 -1.18
N MET A 241 10.43 -5.47 -1.05
CA MET A 241 10.56 -4.32 -1.93
C MET A 241 11.82 -3.54 -1.56
N SER A 242 12.94 -3.90 -2.18
CA SER A 242 14.15 -3.11 -2.09
C SER A 242 14.12 -1.98 -3.14
N LYS A 243 14.84 -0.90 -2.87
CA LYS A 243 14.96 0.20 -3.84
C LYS A 243 15.46 -0.29 -5.21
N GLN A 244 16.38 -1.24 -5.23
CA GLN A 244 16.91 -1.80 -6.48
C GLN A 244 15.86 -2.60 -7.27
N LEU A 245 15.03 -3.40 -6.59
CA LEU A 245 13.92 -4.10 -7.24
C LEU A 245 12.88 -3.11 -7.78
N GLU A 246 12.60 -2.09 -7.02
CA GLU A 246 11.69 -1.03 -7.39
C GLU A 246 12.18 -0.26 -8.63
N ASP A 247 13.43 0.20 -8.62
CA ASP A 247 14.04 0.93 -9.74
C ASP A 247 14.03 0.04 -11.01
N PHE A 248 14.35 -1.23 -10.87
CA PHE A 248 14.28 -2.22 -11.95
C PHE A 248 12.87 -2.38 -12.52
N LEU A 249 11.87 -2.60 -11.67
CA LEU A 249 10.48 -2.77 -12.10
C LEU A 249 9.95 -1.54 -12.85
N ARG A 250 10.37 -0.35 -12.45
CA ARG A 250 10.02 0.92 -13.11
C ARG A 250 10.69 1.10 -14.45
N GLU A 251 11.97 0.80 -14.51
CA GLU A 251 12.72 0.89 -15.77
C GLU A 251 12.09 -0.04 -16.81
N GLU A 252 11.81 -1.28 -16.45
CA GLU A 252 11.17 -2.25 -17.35
C GLU A 252 9.72 -1.89 -17.69
N LYS A 253 8.98 -1.27 -16.76
CA LYS A 253 7.66 -0.71 -17.03
C LYS A 253 7.74 0.45 -18.03
N SER A 254 8.72 1.34 -17.87
CA SER A 254 8.92 2.47 -18.81
C SER A 254 9.29 2.00 -20.22
N ARG A 255 9.98 0.86 -20.33
CA ARG A 255 10.29 0.19 -21.59
C ARG A 255 9.11 -0.59 -22.18
N GLY A 256 8.00 -0.71 -21.46
CA GLY A 256 6.82 -1.47 -21.90
C GLY A 256 6.99 -3.00 -21.82
N VAL A 257 8.02 -3.51 -21.14
CA VAL A 257 8.31 -4.95 -21.02
C VAL A 257 7.35 -5.61 -20.02
N LEU A 258 7.11 -4.94 -18.90
CA LEU A 258 6.21 -5.42 -17.84
C LEU A 258 5.38 -4.28 -17.25
N ASP A 259 4.34 -4.63 -16.49
CA ASP A 259 3.65 -3.76 -15.53
C ASP A 259 3.65 -4.44 -14.17
N PHE A 260 3.52 -3.71 -13.08
CA PHE A 260 3.45 -4.29 -11.76
C PHE A 260 2.45 -3.58 -10.85
N SER A 261 1.96 -4.30 -9.86
CA SER A 261 1.10 -3.74 -8.82
C SER A 261 1.41 -4.39 -7.47
N LEU A 262 1.26 -3.62 -6.41
CA LEU A 262 1.30 -4.07 -5.02
C LEU A 262 -0.13 -4.26 -4.50
N ASN A 263 -0.32 -5.25 -3.62
CA ASN A 263 -1.57 -5.50 -2.90
C ASN A 263 -1.27 -5.88 -1.46
#